data_2c20084c9cb284649faebd488aa76f72
#
_entry.id   2c20084c9cb284649faebd488aa76f72
#
_cell.length_a   1.000
_cell.length_b   1.000
_cell.length_c   1.000
_cell.angle_alpha   90.00
_cell.angle_beta   90.00
_cell.angle_gamma   90.00
#
_symmetry.space_group_name_H-M   'P 1'
#
loop_
_entity.id
_entity.type
_entity.pdbx_description
1 polymer ?
#
loop_
_entity_poly.entity_id
_entity_poly.type
_entity_poly.pdbx_seq_one_letter_code
_entity_poly.pdbx_strand_id
1 'polypeptide(L)'
;MNLLDKLRAMGVDVDDGLKRLMGNEKLYKRLLGSFVKMIRTQAVDPDFDENEYTEAIEKAHSIKGTAGDLSLTPIYEAYTEILNLLRTDKPAEAKAVLAKVLPVQEEIISCIEENME
;
A
#
# COMPACT_ATOMS: atom_id res chain seq x y z
N MET A 1 3.63 6.57 -21.90
CA MET A 1 3.09 5.54 -21.00
C MET A 1 2.03 6.18 -20.08
N ASN A 2 0.85 5.60 -20.00
CA ASN A 2 -0.19 6.12 -19.12
C ASN A 2 -0.01 5.60 -17.69
N LEU A 3 -0.82 6.10 -16.76
CA LEU A 3 -0.72 5.73 -15.35
C LEU A 3 -0.78 4.22 -15.14
N LEU A 4 -1.75 3.54 -15.76
CA LEU A 4 -1.95 2.12 -15.53
C LEU A 4 -0.78 1.29 -16.03
N ASP A 5 -0.19 1.67 -17.16
CA ASP A 5 1.01 1.00 -17.69
C ASP A 5 2.21 1.20 -16.77
N LYS A 6 2.36 2.41 -16.23
CA LYS A 6 3.43 2.70 -15.26
C LYS A 6 3.28 1.84 -14.00
N LEU A 7 2.06 1.71 -13.50
CA LEU A 7 1.78 0.87 -12.33
C LEU A 7 2.06 -0.60 -12.61
N ARG A 8 1.70 -1.10 -13.80
CA ARG A 8 2.03 -2.47 -14.20
C ARG A 8 3.55 -2.71 -14.17
N ALA A 9 4.31 -1.74 -14.64
CA ALA A 9 5.77 -1.82 -14.62
C ALA A 9 6.35 -1.86 -13.20
N MET A 10 5.61 -1.37 -12.22
CA MET A 10 5.99 -1.39 -10.81
C MET A 10 5.50 -2.63 -10.07
N GLY A 11 4.89 -3.59 -10.77
CA GLY A 11 4.41 -4.82 -10.16
C GLY A 11 2.98 -4.79 -9.66
N VAL A 12 2.24 -3.72 -9.92
CA VAL A 12 0.81 -3.62 -9.56
C VAL A 12 -0.01 -4.47 -10.52
N ASP A 13 -0.91 -5.30 -9.99
CA ASP A 13 -1.79 -6.12 -10.81
C ASP A 13 -3.03 -5.32 -11.22
N VAL A 14 -2.82 -4.40 -12.14
CA VAL A 14 -3.87 -3.50 -12.62
C VAL A 14 -5.04 -4.27 -13.21
N ASP A 15 -4.76 -5.36 -13.93
CA ASP A 15 -5.83 -6.13 -14.57
C ASP A 15 -6.75 -6.78 -13.54
N ASP A 16 -6.20 -7.31 -12.45
CA ASP A 16 -7.01 -7.83 -11.34
C ASP A 16 -7.81 -6.73 -10.65
N GLY A 17 -7.19 -5.58 -10.42
CA GLY A 17 -7.87 -4.43 -9.83
C GLY A 17 -9.05 -3.96 -10.68
N LEU A 18 -8.86 -3.87 -11.98
CA LEU A 18 -9.92 -3.51 -12.91
C LEU A 18 -11.03 -4.58 -12.94
N LYS A 19 -10.65 -5.84 -12.92
CA LYS A 19 -11.61 -6.95 -12.92
C LYS A 19 -12.55 -6.88 -11.72
N ARG A 20 -12.02 -6.52 -10.56
CA ARG A 20 -12.81 -6.34 -9.32
C ARG A 20 -13.84 -5.21 -9.45
N LEU A 21 -13.58 -4.25 -10.34
CA LEU A 21 -14.44 -3.09 -10.59
C LEU A 21 -15.18 -3.20 -11.93
N MET A 22 -15.26 -4.42 -12.48
CA MET A 22 -15.96 -4.70 -13.74
C MET A 22 -15.39 -3.89 -14.91
N GLY A 23 -14.08 -3.64 -14.90
CA GLY A 23 -13.39 -2.91 -15.95
C GLY A 23 -13.55 -1.39 -15.89
N ASN A 24 -14.12 -0.86 -14.80
CA ASN A 24 -14.33 0.58 -14.67
C ASN A 24 -13.03 1.32 -14.32
N GLU A 25 -12.32 1.73 -15.36
CA GLU A 25 -11.02 2.40 -15.25
C GLU A 25 -11.09 3.73 -14.50
N LYS A 26 -12.15 4.51 -14.75
CA LYS A 26 -12.35 5.81 -14.10
C LYS A 26 -12.53 5.63 -12.59
N LEU A 27 -13.30 4.63 -12.17
CA LEU A 27 -13.49 4.33 -10.76
C LEU A 27 -12.18 3.86 -10.13
N TYR A 28 -11.42 3.00 -10.83
CA TYR A 28 -10.14 2.50 -10.34
C TYR A 28 -9.18 3.67 -10.06
N LYS A 29 -9.05 4.60 -11.01
CA LYS A 29 -8.19 5.78 -10.85
C LYS A 29 -8.63 6.65 -9.67
N ARG A 30 -9.95 6.82 -9.48
CA ARG A 30 -10.47 7.60 -8.35
C ARG A 30 -10.12 6.93 -7.02
N LEU A 31 -10.24 5.62 -6.94
CA LEU A 31 -9.89 4.87 -5.74
C LEU A 31 -8.39 4.90 -5.45
N LEU A 32 -7.55 4.89 -6.50
CA LEU A 32 -6.11 5.08 -6.34
C LEU A 32 -5.80 6.44 -5.71
N GLY A 33 -6.48 7.49 -6.14
CA GLY A 33 -6.34 8.81 -5.54
C GLY A 33 -6.76 8.85 -4.07
N SER A 34 -7.84 8.15 -3.73
CA SER A 34 -8.28 8.02 -2.34
C SER A 34 -7.26 7.26 -1.49
N PHE A 35 -6.65 6.22 -2.05
CA PHE A 35 -5.58 5.48 -1.37
C PHE A 35 -4.40 6.39 -1.05
N VAL A 36 -3.99 7.24 -2.00
CA VAL A 36 -2.89 8.18 -1.79
C VAL A 36 -3.21 9.12 -0.63
N LYS A 37 -4.41 9.69 -0.60
CA LYS A 37 -4.83 10.57 0.50
C LYS A 37 -4.79 9.85 1.84
N MET A 38 -5.28 8.62 1.88
CA MET A 38 -5.29 7.82 3.10
C MET A 38 -3.88 7.57 3.60
N ILE A 39 -2.97 7.13 2.71
CA ILE A 39 -1.62 6.78 3.12
C ILE A 39 -0.79 8.00 3.54
N ARG A 40 -1.07 9.19 2.97
CA ARG A 40 -0.39 10.42 3.38
C ARG A 40 -0.77 10.84 4.80
N THR A 41 -1.94 10.44 5.29
CA THR A 41 -2.41 10.79 6.63
C THR A 41 -2.36 9.63 7.62
N GLN A 42 -2.35 8.40 7.15
CA GLN A 42 -2.44 7.20 7.99
C GLN A 42 -1.24 6.25 7.81
N ALA A 43 -0.08 6.78 7.43
CA ALA A 43 1.10 5.96 7.25
C ALA A 43 1.59 5.36 8.57
N VAL A 44 2.18 4.17 8.50
CA VAL A 44 2.84 3.57 9.66
C VAL A 44 4.14 4.34 9.91
N ASP A 45 4.34 4.77 11.16
CA ASP A 45 5.58 5.43 11.56
C ASP A 45 6.73 4.40 11.51
N PRO A 46 7.79 4.64 10.72
CA PRO A 46 8.92 3.70 10.68
C PRO A 46 9.66 3.58 12.01
N ASP A 47 9.48 4.56 12.91
CA ASP A 47 10.08 4.56 14.23
C ASP A 47 9.09 4.17 15.33
N PHE A 48 8.04 3.42 15.01
CA PHE A 48 7.03 3.03 16.00
C PHE A 48 7.67 2.34 17.21
N ASP A 49 7.03 2.48 18.38
CA ASP A 49 7.51 1.91 19.63
C ASP A 49 7.40 0.38 19.59
N GLU A 50 8.53 -0.32 19.74
CA GLU A 50 8.57 -1.79 19.72
C GLU A 50 7.95 -2.42 20.97
N ASN A 51 7.64 -1.61 21.99
CA ASN A 51 6.96 -2.08 23.20
C ASN A 51 5.47 -1.77 23.20
N GLU A 52 5.01 -0.88 22.31
CA GLU A 52 3.60 -0.52 22.18
C GLU A 52 3.33 -0.14 20.72
N TYR A 53 2.84 -1.08 19.95
CA TYR A 53 2.64 -0.89 18.50
C TYR A 53 1.20 -1.16 18.02
N THR A 54 0.22 -0.95 18.90
CA THR A 54 -1.19 -1.10 18.56
C THR A 54 -1.59 -0.22 17.38
N GLU A 55 -1.15 1.05 17.41
CA GLU A 55 -1.44 1.99 16.31
C GLU A 55 -0.81 1.54 15.01
N ALA A 56 0.43 1.02 15.06
CA ALA A 56 1.09 0.49 13.87
C ALA A 56 0.30 -0.67 13.25
N ILE A 57 -0.25 -1.56 14.09
CA ILE A 57 -1.09 -2.67 13.62
C ILE A 57 -2.35 -2.13 12.94
N GLU A 58 -3.03 -1.17 13.54
CA GLU A 58 -4.25 -0.59 12.99
C GLU A 58 -4.01 0.05 11.63
N LYS A 59 -2.96 0.84 11.52
CA LYS A 59 -2.59 1.51 10.27
C LYS A 59 -2.16 0.51 9.20
N ALA A 60 -1.34 -0.47 9.56
CA ALA A 60 -0.90 -1.51 8.62
C ALA A 60 -2.09 -2.33 8.12
N HIS A 61 -3.07 -2.62 8.98
CA HIS A 61 -4.27 -3.34 8.61
C HIS A 61 -5.09 -2.55 7.57
N SER A 62 -5.27 -1.25 7.79
CA SER A 62 -5.99 -0.37 6.85
C SER A 62 -5.27 -0.29 5.50
N ILE A 63 -3.95 -0.14 5.52
CA ILE A 63 -3.16 -0.07 4.28
C ILE A 63 -3.26 -1.40 3.52
N LYS A 64 -3.10 -2.53 4.22
CA LYS A 64 -3.21 -3.85 3.60
C LYS A 64 -4.58 -4.03 2.94
N GLY A 65 -5.66 -3.71 3.66
CA GLY A 65 -7.02 -3.88 3.15
C GLY A 65 -7.26 -3.09 1.88
N THR A 66 -6.91 -1.81 1.89
CA THR A 66 -7.13 -0.94 0.73
C THR A 66 -6.22 -1.33 -0.43
N ALA A 67 -4.94 -1.64 -0.16
CA ALA A 67 -4.01 -2.09 -1.18
C ALA A 67 -4.48 -3.39 -1.83
N GLY A 68 -5.05 -4.31 -1.05
CA GLY A 68 -5.62 -5.55 -1.57
C GLY A 68 -6.80 -5.30 -2.49
N ASP A 69 -7.69 -4.38 -2.12
CA ASP A 69 -8.86 -4.02 -2.93
C ASP A 69 -8.46 -3.44 -4.30
N LEU A 70 -7.32 -2.76 -4.36
CA LEU A 70 -6.82 -2.13 -5.58
C LEU A 70 -5.74 -2.94 -6.28
N SER A 71 -5.43 -4.13 -5.76
CA SER A 71 -4.41 -5.03 -6.29
C SER A 71 -3.03 -4.37 -6.40
N LEU A 72 -2.71 -3.52 -5.41
CA LEU A 72 -1.39 -2.92 -5.26
C LEU A 72 -0.46 -3.97 -4.64
N THR A 73 -0.14 -4.99 -5.42
CA THR A 73 0.50 -6.21 -4.97
C THR A 73 1.75 -6.03 -4.12
N PRO A 74 2.73 -5.20 -4.52
CA PRO A 74 3.93 -5.01 -3.70
C PRO A 74 3.63 -4.46 -2.30
N ILE A 75 2.68 -3.53 -2.22
CA ILE A 75 2.27 -2.93 -0.95
C ILE A 75 1.48 -3.95 -0.12
N TYR A 76 0.53 -4.62 -0.75
CA TYR A 76 -0.30 -5.63 -0.09
C TYR A 76 0.53 -6.74 0.54
N GLU A 77 1.47 -7.29 -0.22
CA GLU A 77 2.32 -8.38 0.28
C GLU A 77 3.21 -7.93 1.44
N ALA A 78 3.80 -6.76 1.35
CA ALA A 78 4.66 -6.23 2.40
C ALA A 78 3.87 -6.00 3.70
N TYR A 79 2.69 -5.39 3.62
CA TYR A 79 1.90 -5.13 4.83
C TYR A 79 1.25 -6.38 5.39
N THR A 80 1.03 -7.41 4.57
CA THR A 80 0.63 -8.73 5.06
C THR A 80 1.72 -9.31 5.95
N GLU A 81 2.97 -9.24 5.51
CA GLU A 81 4.12 -9.72 6.29
C GLU A 81 4.33 -8.89 7.55
N ILE A 82 4.25 -7.55 7.44
CA ILE A 82 4.38 -6.66 8.59
C ILE A 82 3.36 -7.01 9.68
N LEU A 83 2.09 -7.21 9.29
CA LEU A 83 1.05 -7.57 10.23
C LEU A 83 1.31 -8.91 10.91
N ASN A 84 1.73 -9.91 10.15
CA ASN A 84 2.07 -11.21 10.73
C ASN A 84 3.20 -11.09 11.75
N LEU A 85 4.23 -10.31 11.44
CA LEU A 85 5.36 -10.10 12.34
C LEU A 85 4.94 -9.37 13.60
N LEU A 86 4.13 -8.31 13.48
CA LEU A 86 3.63 -7.58 14.64
C LEU A 86 2.72 -8.44 15.52
N ARG A 87 1.85 -9.25 14.92
CA ARG A 87 0.93 -10.13 15.65
C ARG A 87 1.62 -11.32 16.30
N THR A 88 2.85 -11.64 15.89
CA THR A 88 3.66 -12.66 16.50
C THR A 88 4.79 -12.08 17.36
N ASP A 89 4.66 -10.81 17.73
CA ASP A 89 5.57 -10.08 18.62
C ASP A 89 7.01 -10.02 18.09
N LYS A 90 7.14 -9.67 16.80
CA LYS A 90 8.43 -9.50 16.13
C LYS A 90 8.54 -8.09 15.52
N PRO A 91 8.47 -7.03 16.36
CA PRO A 91 8.45 -5.66 15.85
C PRO A 91 9.73 -5.23 15.14
N ALA A 92 10.89 -5.71 15.55
CA ALA A 92 12.15 -5.37 14.88
C ALA A 92 12.18 -5.93 13.44
N GLU A 93 11.69 -7.15 13.24
CA GLU A 93 11.61 -7.75 11.91
C GLU A 93 10.57 -7.02 11.06
N ALA A 94 9.45 -6.60 11.66
CA ALA A 94 8.43 -5.80 10.98
C ALA A 94 9.00 -4.47 10.50
N LYS A 95 9.83 -3.81 11.30
CA LYS A 95 10.51 -2.57 10.90
C LYS A 95 11.42 -2.78 9.69
N ALA A 96 12.09 -3.93 9.62
CA ALA A 96 12.97 -4.23 8.49
C ALA A 96 12.15 -4.36 7.19
N VAL A 97 10.99 -5.02 7.24
CA VAL A 97 10.10 -5.13 6.09
C VAL A 97 9.56 -3.76 5.70
N LEU A 98 9.14 -2.97 6.68
CA LEU A 98 8.64 -1.62 6.44
C LEU A 98 9.70 -0.76 5.74
N ALA A 99 10.94 -0.81 6.20
CA ALA A 99 12.03 -0.05 5.59
C ALA A 99 12.24 -0.42 4.12
N LYS A 100 12.00 -1.67 3.76
CA LYS A 100 12.13 -2.13 2.36
C LYS A 100 10.96 -1.68 1.50
N VAL A 101 9.74 -1.65 2.04
CA VAL A 101 8.56 -1.30 1.25
C VAL A 101 8.40 0.20 1.07
N LEU A 102 8.88 1.02 2.01
CA LEU A 102 8.67 2.46 1.95
C LEU A 102 9.15 3.11 0.64
N PRO A 103 10.34 2.79 0.10
CA PRO A 103 10.74 3.33 -1.21
C PRO A 103 9.81 2.89 -2.35
N VAL A 104 9.41 1.62 -2.35
CA VAL A 104 8.49 1.08 -3.37
C VAL A 104 7.14 1.74 -3.26
N GLN A 105 6.63 1.88 -2.04
CA GLN A 105 5.38 2.57 -1.74
C GLN A 105 5.41 4.01 -2.23
N GLU A 106 6.49 4.73 -1.95
CA GLU A 106 6.63 6.12 -2.38
C GLU A 106 6.68 6.25 -3.90
N GLU A 107 7.34 5.34 -4.60
CA GLU A 107 7.34 5.33 -6.06
C GLU A 107 5.94 5.15 -6.64
N ILE A 108 5.16 4.24 -6.08
CA ILE A 108 3.79 3.99 -6.51
C ILE A 108 2.91 5.20 -6.22
N ILE A 109 3.01 5.75 -5.01
CA ILE A 109 2.23 6.93 -4.61
C ILE A 109 2.56 8.13 -5.48
N SER A 110 3.84 8.41 -5.69
CA SER A 110 4.27 9.53 -6.53
C SER A 110 3.81 9.36 -7.98
N CYS A 111 3.86 8.13 -8.49
CA CYS A 111 3.35 7.84 -9.83
C CYS A 111 1.86 8.17 -9.96
N ILE A 112 1.08 7.79 -8.96
CA ILE A 112 -0.36 8.10 -8.95
C ILE A 112 -0.57 9.60 -8.88
N GLU A 113 0.10 10.29 -7.95
CA GLU A 113 -0.03 11.76 -7.77
C GLU A 113 0.34 12.53 -9.03
N GLU A 114 1.42 12.16 -9.69
CA GLU A 114 1.91 12.83 -10.89
C GLU A 114 1.00 12.65 -12.11
N ASN A 115 0.16 11.64 -12.10
CA ASN A 115 -0.71 11.28 -13.21
C ASN A 115 -2.20 11.47 -12.91
N MET A 116 -2.54 12.09 -11.78
CA MET A 116 -3.92 12.45 -11.45
C MET A 116 -4.23 13.84 -12.01
N GLU A 117 -5.41 13.96 -12.56
CA GLU A 117 -5.91 15.24 -13.06
C GLU A 117 -6.66 16.00 -11.98
#